data_2db5d7c07ea99deea23a192ffa35c7d1
#
_entry.id   2db5d7c07ea99deea23a192ffa35c7d1
#
_cell.length_a   1.000
_cell.length_b   1.000
_cell.length_c   1.000
_cell.angle_alpha   90.00
_cell.angle_beta   90.00
_cell.angle_gamma   90.00
#
_symmetry.space_group_name_H-M   'P 1'
#
loop_
_entity.id
_entity.type
_entity.pdbx_description
1 polymer ?
#
loop_
_entity_poly.entity_id
_entity_poly.type
_entity_poly.pdbx_seq_one_letter_code
_entity_poly.pdbx_strand_id
1 'polypeptide(L)'
;MVLRLLAIVALQMFALTASSGGDPKSADNIDGTWLPAKAELAGKPWPEEIRKITRLVIDGDKYSVTVGDAPDKGTIKLNPAVKPKQLDITGTDGPNKDKTYLAIYERDGDTLRICYDLSGKSRPTEFKSTEGTKLFLVTYERQKP
;
A
#
# COMPACT_ATOMS: atom_id res chain seq x y z
N MET A 1 -28.37 1.86 -65.03
CA MET A 1 -27.25 1.19 -64.38
C MET A 1 -26.83 2.04 -63.19
N VAL A 2 -27.17 1.60 -62.02
CA VAL A 2 -26.82 2.30 -60.80
C VAL A 2 -25.70 1.52 -60.12
N LEU A 3 -24.50 2.12 -60.10
CA LEU A 3 -23.37 1.52 -59.43
C LEU A 3 -23.48 1.86 -57.93
N ARG A 4 -23.79 0.86 -57.12
CA ARG A 4 -23.81 1.00 -55.66
C ARG A 4 -22.39 0.80 -55.16
N LEU A 5 -21.74 1.89 -54.77
CA LEU A 5 -20.52 1.83 -53.94
C LEU A 5 -20.93 1.43 -52.52
N LEU A 6 -20.59 0.25 -52.14
CA LEU A 6 -20.61 -0.17 -50.74
C LEU A 6 -19.34 0.35 -50.06
N ALA A 7 -19.49 1.41 -49.28
CA ALA A 7 -18.44 1.85 -48.39
C ALA A 7 -18.40 0.90 -47.18
N ILE A 8 -17.41 0.05 -47.16
CA ILE A 8 -17.10 -0.75 -45.97
C ILE A 8 -16.39 0.18 -44.99
N VAL A 9 -17.12 0.62 -44.00
CA VAL A 9 -16.52 1.29 -42.83
C VAL A 9 -15.89 0.20 -42.00
N ALA A 10 -14.57 0.07 -42.13
CA ALA A 10 -13.81 -0.75 -41.19
C ALA A 10 -13.75 -0.03 -39.86
N LEU A 11 -14.58 -0.48 -38.93
CA LEU A 11 -14.50 -0.05 -37.54
C LEU A 11 -13.25 -0.67 -36.95
N GLN A 12 -12.18 0.10 -36.91
CA GLN A 12 -10.98 -0.30 -36.20
C GLN A 12 -11.26 -0.18 -34.71
N MET A 13 -11.51 -1.29 -34.07
CA MET A 13 -11.47 -1.38 -32.62
C MET A 13 -10.03 -1.19 -32.18
N PHE A 14 -9.71 0.01 -31.71
CA PHE A 14 -8.51 0.20 -30.90
C PHE A 14 -8.73 -0.53 -29.59
N ALA A 15 -8.10 -1.69 -29.46
CA ALA A 15 -7.96 -2.33 -28.17
C ALA A 15 -7.03 -1.42 -27.33
N LEU A 16 -7.60 -0.68 -26.40
CA LEU A 16 -6.81 -0.01 -25.39
C LEU A 16 -6.20 -1.10 -24.52
N THR A 17 -4.95 -1.42 -24.77
CA THR A 17 -4.19 -2.23 -23.83
C THR A 17 -3.91 -1.32 -22.63
N ALA A 18 -4.67 -1.52 -21.57
CA ALA A 18 -4.35 -0.90 -20.31
C ALA A 18 -2.96 -1.36 -19.90
N SER A 19 -1.98 -0.44 -19.90
CA SER A 19 -0.67 -0.74 -19.35
C SER A 19 -0.84 -1.04 -17.87
N SER A 20 -0.25 -2.13 -17.39
CA SER A 20 -0.31 -2.59 -16.02
C SER A 20 0.55 -1.77 -15.05
N GLY A 21 0.80 -0.49 -15.34
CA GLY A 21 1.39 0.46 -14.41
C GLY A 21 0.24 1.23 -13.75
N GLY A 22 0.05 1.08 -12.44
CA GLY A 22 -0.99 1.81 -11.73
C GLY A 22 -0.87 3.31 -11.96
N ASP A 23 -1.99 3.98 -12.27
CA ASP A 23 -2.05 5.43 -12.32
C ASP A 23 -1.72 5.98 -10.92
N PRO A 24 -0.67 6.83 -10.76
CA PRO A 24 -0.33 7.41 -9.46
C PRO A 24 -1.44 8.26 -8.87
N LYS A 25 -2.42 8.68 -9.68
CA LYS A 25 -3.61 9.40 -9.21
C LYS A 25 -4.76 8.48 -8.81
N SER A 26 -4.68 7.18 -9.09
CA SER A 26 -5.70 6.22 -8.65
C SER A 26 -5.73 6.16 -7.13
N ALA A 27 -6.94 6.15 -6.55
CA ALA A 27 -7.12 6.02 -5.10
C ALA A 27 -6.57 4.71 -4.54
N ASP A 28 -6.39 3.69 -5.39
CA ASP A 28 -5.88 2.38 -5.00
C ASP A 28 -4.35 2.27 -5.11
N ASN A 29 -3.72 3.23 -5.78
CA ASN A 29 -2.26 3.25 -5.92
C ASN A 29 -1.62 3.86 -4.68
N ILE A 30 -0.75 3.09 -4.03
CA ILE A 30 -0.01 3.53 -2.85
C ILE A 30 1.51 3.59 -3.08
N ASP A 31 1.95 3.62 -4.34
CA ASP A 31 3.37 3.78 -4.66
C ASP A 31 3.90 5.11 -4.13
N GLY A 32 5.13 5.08 -3.71
CA GLY A 32 5.85 6.28 -3.26
C GLY A 32 6.65 6.07 -2.00
N THR A 33 7.18 7.16 -1.49
CA THR A 33 7.90 7.21 -0.24
C THR A 33 7.01 7.84 0.81
N TRP A 34 6.84 7.14 1.92
CA TRP A 34 5.91 7.50 2.97
C TRP A 34 6.65 7.67 4.30
N LEU A 35 6.42 8.78 4.97
CA LEU A 35 7.02 9.11 6.24
C LEU A 35 5.96 9.01 7.35
N PRO A 36 6.24 8.31 8.46
CA PRO A 36 5.28 8.22 9.54
C PRO A 36 5.06 9.58 10.22
N ALA A 37 3.86 10.13 10.10
CA ALA A 37 3.46 11.34 10.82
C ALA A 37 2.99 11.00 12.22
N LYS A 38 2.34 9.82 12.38
CA LYS A 38 1.85 9.31 13.65
C LYS A 38 1.93 7.79 13.63
N ALA A 39 2.32 7.19 14.73
CA ALA A 39 2.36 5.74 14.87
C ALA A 39 2.04 5.33 16.30
N GLU A 40 1.23 4.28 16.43
CA GLU A 40 0.83 3.71 17.72
C GLU A 40 0.94 2.18 17.67
N LEU A 41 1.58 1.59 18.67
CA LEU A 41 1.68 0.15 18.83
C LEU A 41 1.12 -0.25 20.19
N ALA A 42 0.16 -1.17 20.21
CA ALA A 42 -0.50 -1.65 21.40
C ALA A 42 -1.08 -0.52 22.26
N GLY A 43 -1.64 0.51 21.60
CA GLY A 43 -2.22 1.67 22.24
C GLY A 43 -1.23 2.73 22.70
N LYS A 44 0.08 2.54 22.44
CA LYS A 44 1.13 3.47 22.87
C LYS A 44 1.77 4.16 21.66
N PRO A 45 1.98 5.48 21.74
CA PRO A 45 2.65 6.18 20.64
C PRO A 45 4.10 5.73 20.51
N TRP A 46 4.55 5.64 19.24
CA TRP A 46 5.96 5.42 18.94
C TRP A 46 6.77 6.65 19.32
N PRO A 47 7.98 6.45 19.84
CA PRO A 47 8.89 7.55 20.11
C PRO A 47 9.16 8.36 18.85
N GLU A 48 9.18 9.67 18.99
CA GLU A 48 9.43 10.59 17.88
C GLU A 48 10.79 10.33 17.22
N GLU A 49 11.80 9.99 17.99
CA GLU A 49 13.15 9.69 17.50
C GLU A 49 13.16 8.51 16.52
N ILE A 50 12.35 7.48 16.77
CA ILE A 50 12.21 6.33 15.87
C ILE A 50 11.38 6.71 14.65
N ARG A 51 10.29 7.42 14.86
CA ARG A 51 9.40 7.86 13.79
C ARG A 51 10.14 8.72 12.76
N LYS A 52 10.99 9.62 13.19
CA LYS A 52 11.78 10.53 12.34
C LYS A 52 12.78 9.83 11.43
N ILE A 53 13.28 8.66 11.83
CA ILE A 53 14.28 7.91 11.07
C ILE A 53 13.65 6.72 10.30
N THR A 54 12.32 6.63 10.29
CA THR A 54 11.59 5.56 9.63
C THR A 54 11.06 6.04 8.29
N ARG A 55 11.18 5.18 7.27
CA ARG A 55 10.70 5.46 5.91
C ARG A 55 10.14 4.19 5.31
N LEU A 56 8.96 4.29 4.70
CA LEU A 56 8.34 3.22 3.93
C LEU A 56 8.38 3.59 2.45
N VAL A 57 8.97 2.74 1.63
CA VAL A 57 8.94 2.88 0.17
C VAL A 57 8.10 1.76 -0.41
N ILE A 58 7.14 2.09 -1.25
CA ILE A 58 6.31 1.13 -1.97
C ILE A 58 6.50 1.35 -3.46
N ASP A 59 6.79 0.28 -4.17
CA ASP A 59 6.97 0.25 -5.61
C ASP A 59 6.29 -1.01 -6.17
N GLY A 60 5.05 -0.83 -6.67
CA GLY A 60 4.22 -1.93 -7.15
C GLY A 60 3.91 -2.91 -6.03
N ASP A 61 4.40 -4.16 -6.17
CA ASP A 61 4.23 -5.23 -5.21
C ASP A 61 5.39 -5.37 -4.22
N LYS A 62 6.33 -4.41 -4.21
CA LYS A 62 7.51 -4.43 -3.35
C LYS A 62 7.48 -3.30 -2.33
N TYR A 63 8.02 -3.58 -1.15
CA TYR A 63 8.20 -2.57 -0.13
C TYR A 63 9.62 -2.61 0.44
N SER A 64 10.02 -1.49 1.00
CA SER A 64 11.20 -1.37 1.85
C SER A 64 10.88 -0.45 3.02
N VAL A 65 11.05 -0.92 4.22
CA VAL A 65 11.01 -0.09 5.42
C VAL A 65 12.43 0.07 5.93
N THR A 66 12.86 1.30 6.13
CA THR A 66 14.16 1.60 6.71
C THR A 66 13.95 2.32 8.03
N VAL A 67 14.56 1.81 9.09
CA VAL A 67 14.65 2.48 10.39
C VAL A 67 16.11 2.81 10.59
N GLY A 68 16.48 4.08 10.42
CA GLY A 68 17.87 4.48 10.32
C GLY A 68 18.53 3.85 9.09
N ASP A 69 19.56 3.03 9.32
CA ASP A 69 20.27 2.31 8.24
C ASP A 69 19.87 0.84 8.11
N ALA A 70 18.89 0.37 8.87
CA ALA A 70 18.47 -1.01 8.88
C ALA A 70 17.29 -1.24 7.93
N PRO A 71 17.48 -1.88 6.76
CA PRO A 71 16.41 -2.16 5.83
C PRO A 71 15.64 -3.44 6.19
N ASP A 72 14.33 -3.40 5.95
CA ASP A 72 13.43 -4.53 5.98
C ASP A 72 12.66 -4.51 4.66
N LYS A 73 12.79 -5.55 3.86
CA LYS A 73 12.26 -5.58 2.49
C LYS A 73 11.36 -6.78 2.28
N GLY A 74 10.46 -6.65 1.34
CA GLY A 74 9.60 -7.74 0.96
C GLY A 74 8.59 -7.37 -0.10
N THR A 75 7.47 -8.07 -0.05
CA THR A 75 6.39 -7.91 -1.01
C THR A 75 5.09 -7.55 -0.30
N ILE A 76 4.21 -6.88 -1.04
CA ILE A 76 2.87 -6.57 -0.58
C ILE A 76 1.85 -7.12 -1.58
N LYS A 77 0.69 -7.50 -1.05
CA LYS A 77 -0.47 -7.88 -1.85
C LYS A 77 -1.65 -7.03 -1.40
N LEU A 78 -2.25 -6.31 -2.34
CA LEU A 78 -3.39 -5.44 -2.07
C LEU A 78 -4.69 -6.09 -2.52
N ASN A 79 -5.75 -5.87 -1.74
CA ASN A 79 -7.12 -6.17 -2.15
C ASN A 79 -7.99 -4.92 -1.93
N PRO A 80 -8.11 -4.05 -2.96
CA PRO A 80 -8.90 -2.84 -2.86
C PRO A 80 -10.39 -3.06 -3.08
N ALA A 81 -10.81 -4.27 -3.45
CA ALA A 81 -12.21 -4.59 -3.76
C ALA A 81 -13.09 -4.76 -2.51
N VAL A 82 -12.49 -4.90 -1.33
CA VAL A 82 -13.20 -5.07 -0.06
C VAL A 82 -13.11 -3.81 0.80
N LYS A 83 -13.94 -3.72 1.84
CA LYS A 83 -13.94 -2.61 2.80
C LYS A 83 -13.84 -3.13 4.22
N PRO A 84 -12.83 -2.69 5.01
CA PRO A 84 -11.70 -1.85 4.57
C PRO A 84 -10.80 -2.57 3.56
N LYS A 85 -10.07 -1.81 2.75
CA LYS A 85 -9.10 -2.37 1.81
C LYS A 85 -8.02 -3.14 2.56
N GLN A 86 -7.57 -4.25 1.99
CA GLN A 86 -6.65 -5.18 2.64
C GLN A 86 -5.26 -5.13 2.05
N LEU A 87 -4.28 -5.31 2.91
CA LEU A 87 -2.86 -5.35 2.55
C LEU A 87 -2.21 -6.50 3.31
N ASP A 88 -1.56 -7.41 2.58
CA ASP A 88 -0.72 -8.44 3.16
C ASP A 88 0.74 -8.06 2.89
N ILE A 89 1.55 -8.06 3.93
CA ILE A 89 2.97 -7.70 3.83
C ILE A 89 3.82 -8.88 4.25
N THR A 90 4.73 -9.31 3.36
CA THR A 90 5.60 -10.46 3.58
C THR A 90 7.05 -10.05 3.47
N GLY A 91 7.83 -10.29 4.50
CA GLY A 91 9.27 -10.03 4.49
C GLY A 91 10.03 -11.06 3.65
N THR A 92 10.95 -10.58 2.85
CA THR A 92 11.88 -11.43 2.06
C THR A 92 13.34 -11.25 2.48
N ASP A 93 13.64 -10.13 3.14
CA ASP A 93 14.98 -9.79 3.59
C ASP A 93 14.88 -8.87 4.81
N GLY A 94 15.74 -9.09 5.79
CA GLY A 94 15.78 -8.32 7.03
C GLY A 94 15.08 -9.00 8.20
N PRO A 95 14.73 -8.24 9.25
CA PRO A 95 14.17 -8.79 10.50
C PRO A 95 12.86 -9.56 10.34
N ASN A 96 12.06 -9.24 9.32
CA ASN A 96 10.76 -9.85 9.09
C ASN A 96 10.79 -10.90 7.97
N LYS A 97 11.97 -11.40 7.62
CA LYS A 97 12.09 -12.43 6.60
C LYS A 97 11.21 -13.64 6.93
N ASP A 98 10.45 -14.10 5.92
CA ASP A 98 9.54 -15.25 5.98
C ASP A 98 8.32 -15.03 6.89
N LYS A 99 8.07 -13.80 7.33
CA LYS A 99 6.89 -13.43 8.10
C LYS A 99 5.88 -12.70 7.24
N THR A 100 4.59 -13.02 7.42
CA THR A 100 3.48 -12.31 6.79
C THR A 100 2.61 -11.68 7.85
N TYR A 101 2.34 -10.39 7.67
CA TYR A 101 1.41 -9.64 8.51
C TYR A 101 0.20 -9.22 7.72
N LEU A 102 -0.97 -9.35 8.32
CA LEU A 102 -2.23 -8.94 7.73
C LEU A 102 -2.56 -7.53 8.17
N ALA A 103 -2.99 -6.70 7.24
CA ALA A 103 -3.27 -5.30 7.49
C ALA A 103 -4.49 -4.82 6.71
N ILE A 104 -4.98 -3.66 7.09
CA ILE A 104 -5.94 -2.87 6.34
C ILE A 104 -5.32 -1.52 6.03
N TYR A 105 -5.74 -0.91 4.92
CA TYR A 105 -5.19 0.37 4.52
C TYR A 105 -6.24 1.27 3.89
N GLU A 106 -5.96 2.56 3.92
CA GLU A 106 -6.68 3.56 3.14
C GLU A 106 -5.74 4.68 2.75
N ARG A 107 -5.95 5.24 1.57
CA ARG A 107 -5.22 6.41 1.12
C ARG A 107 -6.19 7.54 0.82
N ASP A 108 -5.88 8.72 1.31
CA ASP A 108 -6.59 9.96 1.00
C ASP A 108 -5.54 11.00 0.56
N GLY A 109 -5.42 11.20 -0.76
CA GLY A 109 -4.41 12.09 -1.32
C GLY A 109 -3.00 11.66 -0.94
N ASP A 110 -2.28 12.51 -0.22
CA ASP A 110 -0.90 12.29 0.23
C ASP A 110 -0.82 11.69 1.64
N THR A 111 -1.95 11.22 2.18
CA THR A 111 -2.02 10.54 3.47
C THR A 111 -2.36 9.06 3.26
N LEU A 112 -1.60 8.18 3.89
CA LEU A 112 -1.81 6.73 3.87
C LEU A 112 -1.91 6.24 5.31
N ARG A 113 -3.01 5.58 5.66
CA ARG A 113 -3.13 4.87 6.94
C ARG A 113 -3.03 3.37 6.72
N ILE A 114 -2.23 2.73 7.53
CA ILE A 114 -2.13 1.27 7.56
C ILE A 114 -2.25 0.82 9.01
N CYS A 115 -3.12 -0.17 9.23
CA CYS A 115 -3.23 -0.85 10.52
C CYS A 115 -2.80 -2.30 10.33
N TYR A 116 -1.70 -2.68 10.96
CA TYR A 116 -1.12 -4.03 10.90
C TYR A 116 -1.47 -4.80 12.16
N ASP A 117 -1.67 -6.10 12.03
CA ASP A 117 -1.63 -7.02 13.18
C ASP A 117 -0.27 -7.72 13.19
N LEU A 118 0.62 -7.30 14.08
CA LEU A 118 1.97 -7.86 14.18
C LEU A 118 2.01 -9.22 14.87
N SER A 119 0.87 -9.75 15.34
CA SER A 119 0.79 -11.13 15.79
C SER A 119 0.89 -12.14 14.63
N GLY A 120 0.56 -11.68 13.41
CA GLY A 120 0.51 -12.54 12.24
C GLY A 120 -0.70 -13.48 12.20
N LYS A 121 -1.65 -13.34 13.12
CA LYS A 121 -2.75 -14.28 13.28
C LYS A 121 -4.07 -13.84 12.66
N SER A 122 -4.36 -12.56 12.67
CA SER A 122 -5.64 -12.05 12.19
C SER A 122 -5.50 -10.69 11.53
N ARG A 123 -6.49 -10.34 10.73
CA ARG A 123 -6.55 -9.05 10.05
C ARG A 123 -7.30 -8.04 10.91
N PRO A 124 -6.78 -6.83 11.12
CA PRO A 124 -7.56 -5.77 11.76
C PRO A 124 -8.85 -5.48 10.99
N THR A 125 -9.89 -5.10 11.70
CA THR A 125 -11.17 -4.71 11.12
C THR A 125 -11.43 -3.21 11.21
N GLU A 126 -10.65 -2.52 12.04
CA GLU A 126 -10.76 -1.08 12.27
C GLU A 126 -9.36 -0.46 12.35
N PHE A 127 -9.28 0.82 12.01
CA PHE A 127 -8.05 1.61 12.13
C PHE A 127 -7.87 2.08 13.58
N LYS A 128 -7.38 1.18 14.42
CA LYS A 128 -7.13 1.48 15.83
C LYS A 128 -5.96 0.67 16.37
N SER A 129 -5.36 1.17 17.42
CA SER A 129 -4.35 0.46 18.21
C SER A 129 -4.81 0.47 19.66
N THR A 130 -4.83 -0.68 20.31
CA THR A 130 -5.33 -0.83 21.67
C THR A 130 -4.37 -1.59 22.56
N GLU A 131 -4.40 -1.30 23.85
CA GLU A 131 -3.59 -1.99 24.85
C GLU A 131 -3.90 -3.50 24.86
N GLY A 132 -2.87 -4.31 25.05
CA GLY A 132 -3.01 -5.77 25.09
C GLY A 132 -3.06 -6.42 23.70
N THR A 133 -3.00 -5.65 22.64
CA THR A 133 -2.96 -6.16 21.26
C THR A 133 -1.59 -5.91 20.64
N LYS A 134 -1.36 -6.49 19.45
CA LYS A 134 -0.20 -6.16 18.60
C LYS A 134 -0.62 -5.33 17.38
N LEU A 135 -1.66 -4.54 17.54
CA LEU A 135 -2.14 -3.64 16.49
C LEU A 135 -1.20 -2.45 16.37
N PHE A 136 -0.68 -2.28 15.16
CA PHE A 136 0.22 -1.21 14.80
C PHE A 136 -0.46 -0.29 13.79
N LEU A 137 -0.87 0.88 14.23
CA LEU A 137 -1.54 1.88 13.41
C LEU A 137 -0.58 2.99 13.06
N VAL A 138 -0.35 3.18 11.78
CA VAL A 138 0.54 4.23 11.28
C VAL A 138 -0.21 5.13 10.31
N THR A 139 -0.08 6.42 10.51
CA THR A 139 -0.50 7.45 9.56
C THR A 139 0.75 8.00 8.90
N TYR A 140 0.86 7.77 7.60
CA TYR A 140 1.97 8.23 6.79
C TYR A 140 1.59 9.45 5.98
N GLU A 141 2.56 10.29 5.71
CA GLU A 141 2.47 11.36 4.73
C GLU A 141 3.45 11.09 3.59
N ARG A 142 3.02 11.36 2.36
CA ARG A 142 3.88 11.17 1.19
C ARG A 142 5.04 12.16 1.26
N GLN A 143 6.25 11.64 1.09
CA GLN A 143 7.42 12.49 0.92
C GLN A 143 7.32 13.17 -0.44
N LYS A 144 7.38 14.49 -0.45
CA LYS A 144 7.39 15.28 -1.68
C LYS A 144 8.81 15.41 -2.20
N PRO A 145 8.99 15.44 -3.54
CA PRO A 145 10.30 15.66 -4.16
C PRO A 145 10.88 17.05 -3.84
#